data_773ce1ed2b0cbc93f40cb8bc24031446
#
_entry.id   773ce1ed2b0cbc93f40cb8bc24031446
#
_cell.length_a   1.000
_cell.length_b   1.000
_cell.length_c   1.000
_cell.angle_alpha   90.00
_cell.angle_beta   90.00
_cell.angle_gamma   90.00
#
_symmetry.space_group_name_H-M   'P 1'
#
loop_
_entity.id
_entity.type
_entity.pdbx_description
1 polymer ?
#
loop_
_entity_poly.entity_id
_entity_poly.type
_entity_poly.pdbx_seq_one_letter_code
_entity_poly.pdbx_strand_id
1 'polypeptide(L)'
;MHQYGYFYIIANVHNTVLYCGSTIDLHKRVQEHKNKIFKNSFTSKYNVDKLVYFETFSIAGDAFEREKQVKAGSRKRKIELIVRLNPEWKDLSELFKTNQGEELIRIKKLFK
;
A
#
# COMPACT_ATOMS: atom_id res chain seq x y z
N MET A 1 -21.63 4.63 -10.99
CA MET A 1 -20.43 5.44 -10.84
C MET A 1 -19.26 4.56 -10.39
N HIS A 2 -18.13 4.67 -11.07
CA HIS A 2 -16.98 3.89 -10.67
C HIS A 2 -16.35 4.40 -9.42
N GLN A 3 -15.84 3.49 -8.61
CA GLN A 3 -15.01 3.83 -7.48
C GLN A 3 -13.68 3.11 -7.65
N TYR A 4 -12.59 3.86 -7.67
CA TYR A 4 -11.25 3.30 -7.75
C TYR A 4 -10.92 2.55 -6.46
N GLY A 5 -10.02 1.59 -6.57
CA GLY A 5 -9.52 0.87 -5.42
C GLY A 5 -8.01 0.73 -5.49
N TYR A 6 -7.42 0.47 -4.35
CA TYR A 6 -5.98 0.34 -4.21
C TYR A 6 -5.67 -0.91 -3.39
N PHE A 7 -4.78 -1.73 -3.94
CA PHE A 7 -4.13 -2.77 -3.15
C PHE A 7 -2.82 -2.18 -2.64
N TYR A 8 -2.47 -2.41 -1.39
CA TYR A 8 -1.24 -1.85 -0.85
C TYR A 8 -0.53 -2.82 0.08
N ILE A 9 0.79 -2.63 0.22
CA ILE A 9 1.60 -3.32 1.22
C ILE A 9 2.30 -2.25 2.03
N ILE A 10 2.20 -2.38 3.35
CA ILE A 10 2.93 -1.52 4.29
C ILE A 10 3.89 -2.38 5.10
N ALA A 11 4.96 -1.75 5.57
CA ALA A 11 6.02 -2.40 6.31
C ALA A 11 6.40 -1.58 7.54
N ASN A 12 7.05 -2.22 8.51
CA ASN A 12 7.69 -1.49 9.60
C ASN A 12 9.01 -0.90 9.09
N VAL A 13 9.64 -0.04 9.90
CA VAL A 13 10.87 0.65 9.50
C VAL A 13 12.01 -0.30 9.12
N HIS A 14 12.06 -1.46 9.73
CA HIS A 14 13.12 -2.46 9.47
C HIS A 14 12.78 -3.44 8.35
N ASN A 15 11.60 -3.30 7.73
CA ASN A 15 11.13 -4.17 6.64
C ASN A 15 11.02 -5.65 7.02
N THR A 16 10.79 -5.92 8.30
CA THR A 16 10.69 -7.28 8.83
C THR A 16 9.24 -7.75 8.94
N VAL A 17 8.29 -6.82 9.04
CA VAL A 17 6.87 -7.12 9.16
C VAL A 17 6.13 -6.46 8.00
N LEU A 18 5.31 -7.22 7.29
CA LEU A 18 4.52 -6.74 6.15
C LEU A 18 3.03 -6.91 6.45
N TYR A 19 2.23 -6.00 5.91
CA TYR A 19 0.78 -6.09 5.97
C TYR A 19 0.21 -5.71 4.62
N CYS A 20 -0.72 -6.52 4.11
CA CYS A 20 -1.42 -6.27 2.84
C CYS A 20 -2.83 -5.82 3.13
N GLY A 21 -3.31 -4.83 2.38
CA GLY A 21 -4.67 -4.36 2.52
C GLY A 21 -5.21 -3.81 1.21
N SER A 22 -6.47 -3.42 1.23
CA SER A 22 -7.09 -2.70 0.12
C SER A 22 -7.94 -1.57 0.66
N THR A 23 -8.13 -0.53 -0.13
CA THR A 23 -8.87 0.65 0.29
C THR A 23 -9.36 1.41 -0.94
N ILE A 24 -10.37 2.24 -0.75
CA ILE A 24 -10.82 3.17 -1.79
C ILE A 24 -10.14 4.52 -1.67
N ASP A 25 -9.39 4.75 -0.60
CA ASP A 25 -8.68 6.01 -0.37
C ASP A 25 -7.30 5.69 0.24
N LEU A 26 -6.31 5.57 -0.61
CA LEU A 26 -4.98 5.12 -0.19
C LEU A 26 -4.31 6.12 0.76
N HIS A 27 -4.34 7.40 0.42
CA HIS A 27 -3.70 8.43 1.26
C HIS A 27 -4.30 8.43 2.67
N LYS A 28 -5.62 8.45 2.76
CA LYS A 28 -6.33 8.43 4.04
C LYS A 28 -5.97 7.18 4.85
N ARG A 29 -6.01 6.02 4.21
CA ARG A 29 -5.73 4.76 4.89
C ARG A 29 -4.30 4.70 5.43
N VAL A 30 -3.33 5.20 4.66
CA VAL A 30 -1.94 5.23 5.11
C VAL A 30 -1.79 6.17 6.30
N GLN A 31 -2.45 7.34 6.27
CA GLN A 31 -2.42 8.26 7.40
C GLN A 31 -3.06 7.65 8.64
N GLU A 32 -4.13 6.88 8.46
CA GLU A 32 -4.76 6.15 9.56
C GLU A 32 -3.79 5.16 10.21
N HIS A 33 -3.02 4.44 9.42
CA HIS A 33 -1.99 3.54 9.95
C HIS A 33 -0.89 4.31 10.68
N LYS A 34 -0.42 5.41 10.09
CA LYS A 34 0.65 6.22 10.70
C LYS A 34 0.20 6.82 12.03
N ASN A 35 -1.06 7.23 12.12
CA ASN A 35 -1.62 7.82 13.34
C ASN A 35 -2.15 6.78 14.33
N LYS A 36 -2.01 5.50 13.99
CA LYS A 36 -2.39 4.36 14.85
C LYS A 36 -3.82 4.46 15.35
N ILE A 37 -4.75 4.90 14.49
CA ILE A 37 -6.14 5.03 14.90
C ILE A 37 -6.80 3.67 15.17
N PHE A 38 -6.24 2.59 14.63
CA PHE A 38 -6.67 1.22 14.92
C PHE A 38 -5.80 0.66 16.05
N LYS A 39 -5.98 1.16 17.26
CA LYS A 39 -5.06 0.99 18.40
C LYS A 39 -4.66 -0.43 18.72
N ASN A 40 -5.60 -1.38 18.62
CA ASN A 40 -5.32 -2.77 18.95
C ASN A 40 -5.07 -3.64 17.74
N SER A 41 -4.86 -3.01 16.57
CA SER A 41 -4.62 -3.76 15.34
C SER A 41 -3.18 -4.26 15.26
N PHE A 42 -3.00 -5.27 14.40
CA PHE A 42 -1.68 -5.80 14.09
C PHE A 42 -0.72 -4.68 13.66
N THR A 43 -1.16 -3.80 12.74
CA THR A 43 -0.29 -2.76 12.20
C THR A 43 0.13 -1.74 13.24
N SER A 44 -0.77 -1.38 14.15
CA SER A 44 -0.47 -0.46 15.23
C SER A 44 0.52 -1.07 16.22
N LYS A 45 0.29 -2.34 16.58
CA LYS A 45 1.11 -3.06 17.54
C LYS A 45 2.56 -3.20 17.07
N TYR A 46 2.77 -3.46 15.78
CA TYR A 46 4.10 -3.72 15.23
C TYR A 46 4.67 -2.54 14.45
N ASN A 47 4.04 -1.37 14.54
CA ASN A 47 4.50 -0.14 13.87
C ASN A 47 4.64 -0.31 12.36
N VAL A 48 3.66 -0.97 11.74
CA VAL A 48 3.65 -1.22 10.30
C VAL A 48 2.90 -0.08 9.65
N ASP A 49 3.63 0.90 9.15
CA ASP A 49 3.04 2.15 8.66
C ASP A 49 3.76 2.79 7.48
N LYS A 50 4.79 2.14 6.95
CA LYS A 50 5.54 2.66 5.80
C LYS A 50 4.96 2.04 4.53
N LEU A 51 4.47 2.87 3.60
CA LEU A 51 3.89 2.39 2.35
C LEU A 51 5.02 1.99 1.40
N VAL A 52 5.15 0.70 1.11
CA VAL A 52 6.26 0.20 0.28
C VAL A 52 5.81 -0.30 -1.08
N TYR A 53 4.50 -0.48 -1.30
CA TYR A 53 3.98 -0.97 -2.57
C TYR A 53 2.49 -0.65 -2.70
N PHE A 54 2.03 -0.34 -3.92
CA PHE A 54 0.60 -0.27 -4.18
C PHE A 54 0.29 -0.48 -5.66
N GLU A 55 -0.96 -0.87 -5.92
CA GLU A 55 -1.52 -1.01 -7.26
C GLU A 55 -2.84 -0.27 -7.28
N THR A 56 -3.17 0.34 -8.42
CA THR A 56 -4.44 1.06 -8.60
C THR A 56 -5.36 0.27 -9.52
N PHE A 57 -6.63 0.21 -9.16
CA PHE A 57 -7.66 -0.47 -9.94
C PHE A 57 -8.80 0.50 -10.22
N SER A 58 -9.37 0.42 -11.42
CA SER A 58 -10.50 1.28 -11.78
C SER A 58 -11.80 0.85 -11.08
N ILE A 59 -11.84 -0.37 -10.55
CA ILE A 59 -12.97 -0.92 -9.82
C ILE A 59 -12.50 -1.39 -8.45
N ALA A 60 -13.13 -0.89 -7.40
CA ALA A 60 -12.70 -1.19 -6.02
C ALA A 60 -12.70 -2.69 -5.70
N GLY A 61 -13.67 -3.43 -6.25
CA GLY A 61 -13.75 -4.87 -6.03
C GLY A 61 -12.53 -5.62 -6.53
N ASP A 62 -11.89 -5.13 -7.60
CA ASP A 62 -10.69 -5.76 -8.15
C ASP A 62 -9.51 -5.60 -7.20
N ALA A 63 -9.41 -4.46 -6.52
CA ALA A 63 -8.38 -4.25 -5.51
C ALA A 63 -8.56 -5.23 -4.34
N PHE A 64 -9.79 -5.46 -3.94
CA PHE A 64 -10.13 -6.38 -2.85
C PHE A 64 -9.77 -7.82 -3.21
N GLU A 65 -10.07 -8.22 -4.45
CA GLU A 65 -9.69 -9.56 -4.94
C GLU A 65 -8.17 -9.71 -5.01
N ARG A 66 -7.48 -8.65 -5.43
CA ARG A 66 -6.01 -8.67 -5.47
C ARG A 66 -5.42 -8.85 -4.09
N GLU A 67 -5.99 -8.18 -3.09
CA GLU A 67 -5.57 -8.34 -1.70
C GLU A 67 -5.64 -9.80 -1.27
N LYS A 68 -6.76 -10.47 -1.54
CA LYS A 68 -6.93 -11.88 -1.20
C LYS A 68 -5.87 -12.74 -1.88
N GLN A 69 -5.63 -12.49 -3.16
CA GLN A 69 -4.66 -13.25 -3.93
C GLN A 69 -3.26 -13.12 -3.37
N VAL A 70 -2.83 -11.89 -3.06
CA VAL A 70 -1.48 -11.64 -2.57
C VAL A 70 -1.31 -12.14 -1.14
N LYS A 71 -2.34 -11.97 -0.29
CA LYS A 71 -2.30 -12.51 1.08
C LYS A 71 -2.11 -14.00 1.12
N ALA A 72 -2.70 -14.72 0.17
CA ALA A 72 -2.56 -16.18 0.09
C ALA A 72 -1.18 -16.63 -0.37
N GLY A 73 -0.39 -15.72 -0.93
CA GLY A 73 0.95 -16.04 -1.42
C GLY A 73 2.01 -16.00 -0.33
N SER A 74 3.21 -16.42 -0.69
CA SER A 74 4.33 -16.47 0.24
C SER A 74 4.87 -15.06 0.53
N ARG A 75 5.63 -14.96 1.62
CA ARG A 75 6.37 -13.74 1.94
C ARG A 75 7.33 -13.36 0.81
N LYS A 76 8.00 -14.37 0.24
CA LYS A 76 8.93 -14.16 -0.88
C LYS A 76 8.25 -13.46 -2.05
N ARG A 77 7.03 -13.87 -2.41
CA ARG A 77 6.31 -13.25 -3.51
C ARG A 77 5.93 -11.80 -3.21
N LYS A 78 5.57 -11.51 -1.96
CA LYS A 78 5.29 -10.13 -1.55
C LYS A 78 6.53 -9.27 -1.67
N ILE A 79 7.68 -9.79 -1.26
CA ILE A 79 8.95 -9.08 -1.37
C ILE A 79 9.31 -8.84 -2.83
N GLU A 80 9.10 -9.84 -3.70
CA GLU A 80 9.34 -9.69 -5.14
C GLU A 80 8.52 -8.56 -5.75
N LEU A 81 7.25 -8.44 -5.36
CA LEU A 81 6.41 -7.34 -5.81
C LEU A 81 7.00 -6.00 -5.38
N ILE A 82 7.38 -5.90 -4.11
CA ILE A 82 7.92 -4.67 -3.56
C ILE A 82 9.21 -4.26 -4.27
N VAL A 83 10.18 -5.16 -4.38
CA VAL A 83 11.49 -4.80 -4.93
C VAL A 83 11.44 -4.51 -6.42
N ARG A 84 10.50 -5.08 -7.16
CA ARG A 84 10.33 -4.76 -8.57
C ARG A 84 9.98 -3.29 -8.76
N LEU A 85 9.16 -2.74 -7.86
CA LEU A 85 8.64 -1.39 -7.94
C LEU A 85 9.47 -0.41 -7.13
N ASN A 86 9.95 -0.83 -5.99
CA ASN A 86 10.53 0.03 -4.97
C ASN A 86 11.71 -0.69 -4.33
N PRO A 87 12.81 -0.87 -5.08
CA PRO A 87 13.95 -1.68 -4.60
C PRO A 87 14.59 -1.14 -3.35
N GLU A 88 14.44 0.15 -3.06
CA GLU A 88 15.02 0.77 -1.87
C GLU A 88 14.08 0.79 -0.68
N TRP A 89 12.86 0.25 -0.83
CA TRP A 89 11.85 0.22 0.23
C TRP A 89 11.56 1.60 0.81
N LYS A 90 11.49 2.60 -0.05
CA LYS A 90 11.15 3.97 0.37
C LYS A 90 9.69 4.04 0.79
N ASP A 91 9.39 4.99 1.66
CA ASP A 91 8.00 5.26 2.04
C ASP A 91 7.35 6.03 0.91
N LEU A 92 6.53 5.36 0.11
CA LEU A 92 5.87 5.95 -1.04
C LEU A 92 4.80 6.97 -0.65
N SER A 93 4.39 7.01 0.61
CA SER A 93 3.41 8.00 1.07
C SER A 93 3.94 9.42 0.98
N GLU A 94 5.25 9.58 0.95
CA GLU A 94 5.86 10.90 0.77
C GLU A 94 5.45 11.54 -0.56
N LEU A 95 5.12 10.74 -1.56
CA LEU A 95 4.73 11.21 -2.87
C LEU A 95 3.35 11.88 -2.88
N PHE A 96 2.55 11.67 -1.85
CA PHE A 96 1.20 12.24 -1.77
C PHE A 96 1.13 13.58 -1.01
N LYS A 97 2.25 14.08 -0.55
CA LYS A 97 2.25 15.25 0.33
C LYS A 97 1.97 16.58 -0.37
N THR A 98 2.34 16.71 -1.63
CA THR A 98 2.26 17.99 -2.32
C THR A 98 1.09 18.11 -3.28
N ASN A 99 0.89 17.13 -4.16
CA ASN A 99 -0.18 17.15 -5.14
C ASN A 99 -0.62 15.74 -5.43
N GLN A 100 -1.60 15.27 -4.67
CA GLN A 100 -2.02 13.87 -4.63
C GLN A 100 -2.42 13.32 -6.00
N GLY A 101 -3.23 14.07 -6.75
CA GLY A 101 -3.72 13.60 -8.04
C GLY A 101 -2.61 13.41 -9.06
N GLU A 102 -1.75 14.41 -9.18
CA GLU A 102 -0.63 14.36 -10.12
C GLU A 102 0.38 13.31 -9.77
N GLU A 103 0.68 13.16 -8.48
CA GLU A 103 1.64 12.15 -8.03
C GLU A 103 1.14 10.74 -8.32
N LEU A 104 -0.15 10.47 -8.10
CA LEU A 104 -0.72 9.18 -8.42
C LEU A 104 -0.63 8.87 -9.91
N ILE A 105 -0.91 9.84 -10.76
CA ILE A 105 -0.81 9.68 -12.21
C ILE A 105 0.63 9.40 -12.62
N ARG A 106 1.57 10.15 -12.06
CA ARG A 106 2.99 10.00 -12.33
C ARG A 106 3.48 8.62 -11.95
N ILE A 107 3.10 8.14 -10.77
CA ILE A 107 3.49 6.81 -10.28
C ILE A 107 2.94 5.73 -11.21
N LYS A 108 1.68 5.82 -11.60
CA LYS A 108 1.09 4.87 -12.53
C LYS A 108 1.86 4.79 -13.84
N LYS A 109 2.31 5.91 -14.36
CA LYS A 109 3.10 5.95 -15.59
C LYS A 109 4.46 5.30 -15.43
N LEU A 110 5.08 5.47 -14.27
CA LEU A 110 6.40 4.89 -14.00
C LEU A 110 6.35 3.36 -13.89
N PHE A 111 5.22 2.82 -13.48
CA PHE A 111 5.09 1.40 -13.15
C PHE A 111 4.36 0.57 -14.20
N LYS A 112 4.10 1.15 -15.33
CA LYS A 112 3.53 0.38 -16.44
C LYS A 112 4.59 -0.38 -17.21
#